data_241ecd8f856e587f33b8c504d3fd2e98
#
_entry.id   241ecd8f856e587f33b8c504d3fd2e98
#
_cell.length_a   1.000
_cell.length_b   1.000
_cell.length_c   1.000
_cell.angle_alpha   90.00
_cell.angle_beta   90.00
_cell.angle_gamma   90.00
#
_symmetry.space_group_name_H-M   'P 1'
#
loop_
_entity.id
_entity.type
_entity.pdbx_description
1 polymer ?
#
loop_
_entity_poly.entity_id
_entity_poly.type
_entity_poly.pdbx_seq_one_letter_code
_entity_poly.pdbx_strand_id
1 'polypeptide(L)'
;MILTSLVGMFLAVPGMVPLDVLILGNLGIALVAASGAVVNHLIDRKIDIKMARTHNRPVAQGRVDPMQAAMFALTIGVAGMAIMMIWVNALSAWLTLASFIGYAFIYTGYLKHATPQNIVIGGLAGAMPPLLGWSAVSNTIDPDALILVLIIFAWTPPHFWALAIHRKDDYANSGVPMLPVTHGEHVTKIHI
;
A
#
# COMPACT_ATOMS: atom_id res chain seq x y z
N MET A 1 -7.81 1.75 -2.45
CA MET A 1 -7.38 2.44 -1.21
C MET A 1 -8.34 3.55 -0.80
N ILE A 2 -8.51 4.65 -1.57
CA ILE A 2 -9.43 5.74 -1.17
C ILE A 2 -10.87 5.26 -1.04
N LEU A 3 -11.38 4.48 -1.99
CA LEU A 3 -12.73 3.92 -1.89
C LEU A 3 -12.91 3.07 -0.61
N THR A 4 -11.95 2.23 -0.26
CA THR A 4 -12.03 1.39 0.95
C THR A 4 -11.89 2.20 2.24
N SER A 5 -11.12 3.30 2.22
CA SER A 5 -11.06 4.28 3.31
C SER A 5 -12.42 4.97 3.49
N LEU A 6 -13.05 5.42 2.40
CA LEU A 6 -14.40 5.99 2.43
C LEU A 6 -15.43 5.02 3.03
N VAL A 7 -15.39 3.76 2.59
CA VAL A 7 -16.27 2.72 3.16
C VAL A 7 -16.04 2.59 4.66
N GLY A 8 -14.79 2.55 5.13
CA GLY A 8 -14.46 2.53 6.55
C GLY A 8 -15.01 3.74 7.31
N MET A 9 -14.92 4.95 6.73
CA MET A 9 -15.48 6.15 7.33
C MET A 9 -17.00 6.08 7.50
N PHE A 10 -17.72 5.66 6.46
CA PHE A 10 -19.18 5.56 6.52
C PHE A 10 -19.70 4.44 7.42
N LEU A 11 -18.94 3.37 7.58
CA LEU A 11 -19.30 2.28 8.50
C LEU A 11 -18.99 2.61 9.96
N ALA A 12 -18.10 3.56 10.22
CA ALA A 12 -17.70 3.95 11.58
C ALA A 12 -18.77 4.74 12.34
N VAL A 13 -19.77 5.32 11.66
CA VAL A 13 -20.79 6.17 12.29
C VAL A 13 -22.18 5.91 11.71
N PRO A 14 -23.24 5.97 12.55
CA PRO A 14 -24.61 5.77 12.09
C PRO A 14 -25.15 7.06 11.46
N GLY A 15 -24.64 7.51 10.36
CA GLY A 15 -25.10 8.75 9.73
C GLY A 15 -24.09 9.34 8.77
N MET A 16 -24.16 10.65 8.57
CA MET A 16 -23.24 11.32 7.66
C MET A 16 -21.90 11.58 8.36
N VAL A 17 -20.82 11.20 7.69
CA VAL A 17 -19.45 11.53 8.14
C VAL A 17 -19.27 13.05 8.11
N PRO A 18 -18.66 13.69 9.13
CA PRO A 18 -18.31 15.11 9.09
C PRO A 18 -17.52 15.43 7.82
N LEU A 19 -17.96 16.47 7.10
CA LEU A 19 -17.46 16.76 5.76
C LEU A 19 -15.96 17.13 5.74
N ASP A 20 -15.51 17.80 6.77
CA ASP A 20 -14.09 18.14 6.99
C ASP A 20 -13.24 16.88 7.14
N VAL A 21 -13.65 15.92 7.98
CA VAL A 21 -12.96 14.65 8.18
C VAL A 21 -13.03 13.80 6.88
N LEU A 22 -14.18 13.81 6.20
CA LEU A 22 -14.34 13.09 4.94
C LEU A 22 -13.35 13.56 3.87
N ILE A 23 -13.19 14.87 3.71
CA ILE A 23 -12.32 15.47 2.70
C ILE A 23 -10.86 15.41 3.16
N LEU A 24 -10.55 15.97 4.33
CA LEU A 24 -9.18 16.10 4.80
C LEU A 24 -8.55 14.77 5.19
N GLY A 25 -9.34 13.85 5.79
CA GLY A 25 -8.88 12.51 6.12
C GLY A 25 -8.50 11.72 4.86
N ASN A 26 -9.37 11.71 3.84
CA ASN A 26 -9.04 11.03 2.58
C ASN A 26 -7.90 11.71 1.83
N LEU A 27 -7.81 13.05 1.85
CA LEU A 27 -6.69 13.78 1.25
C LEU A 27 -5.38 13.44 1.94
N GLY A 28 -5.34 13.44 3.27
CA GLY A 28 -4.15 13.08 4.05
C GLY A 28 -3.69 11.65 3.76
N ILE A 29 -4.61 10.68 3.84
CA ILE A 29 -4.33 9.28 3.50
C ILE A 29 -3.83 9.15 2.05
N ALA A 30 -4.46 9.85 1.10
CA ALA A 30 -4.07 9.81 -0.32
C ALA A 30 -2.66 10.35 -0.55
N LEU A 31 -2.31 11.47 0.08
CA LEU A 31 -0.98 12.09 -0.05
C LEU A 31 0.12 11.20 0.53
N VAL A 32 -0.10 10.61 1.70
CA VAL A 32 0.86 9.67 2.31
C VAL A 32 0.99 8.40 1.47
N ALA A 33 -0.12 7.87 0.95
CA ALA A 33 -0.10 6.70 0.07
C ALA A 33 0.62 7.00 -1.26
N ALA A 34 0.40 8.18 -1.85
CA ALA A 34 1.10 8.62 -3.05
C ALA A 34 2.62 8.78 -2.79
N SER A 35 2.98 9.34 -1.62
CA SER A 35 4.38 9.38 -1.18
C SER A 35 5.00 7.98 -1.14
N GLY A 36 4.31 7.00 -0.54
CA GLY A 36 4.75 5.60 -0.52
C GLY A 36 4.92 5.00 -1.92
N ALA A 37 4.04 5.33 -2.85
CA ALA A 37 4.17 4.89 -4.24
C ALA A 37 5.41 5.48 -4.92
N VAL A 38 5.73 6.76 -4.69
CA VAL A 38 6.95 7.38 -5.23
C VAL A 38 8.21 6.75 -4.62
N VAL A 39 8.21 6.49 -3.30
CA VAL A 39 9.32 5.78 -2.63
C VAL A 39 9.50 4.38 -3.21
N ASN A 40 8.40 3.66 -3.49
CA ASN A 40 8.46 2.37 -4.19
C ASN A 40 9.13 2.50 -5.57
N HIS A 41 8.79 3.52 -6.37
CA HIS A 41 9.43 3.75 -7.67
C HIS A 41 10.94 4.05 -7.54
N LEU A 42 11.36 4.72 -6.47
CA LEU A 42 12.77 5.01 -6.19
C LEU A 42 13.56 3.74 -5.85
N ILE A 43 13.01 2.92 -4.95
CA ILE A 43 13.64 1.67 -4.52
C ILE A 43 13.72 0.68 -5.67
N ASP A 44 12.60 0.50 -6.38
CA ASP A 44 12.45 -0.50 -7.43
C ASP A 44 13.04 -0.08 -8.80
N ARG A 45 13.57 1.12 -8.96
CA ARG A 45 13.98 1.70 -10.26
C ARG A 45 14.81 0.76 -11.14
N LYS A 46 15.72 -0.02 -10.54
CA LYS A 46 16.58 -0.98 -11.27
C LYS A 46 15.83 -2.23 -11.72
N ILE A 47 14.81 -2.62 -11.01
CA ILE A 47 13.96 -3.79 -11.28
C ILE A 47 12.88 -3.40 -12.29
N ASP A 48 12.33 -2.20 -12.14
CA ASP A 48 11.28 -1.68 -12.98
C ASP A 48 11.66 -1.66 -14.46
N ILE A 49 12.93 -1.38 -14.79
CA ILE A 49 13.45 -1.42 -16.17
C ILE A 49 13.33 -2.82 -16.79
N LYS A 50 13.42 -3.88 -15.96
CA LYS A 50 13.40 -5.27 -16.42
C LYS A 50 11.99 -5.84 -16.56
N MET A 51 10.98 -5.18 -16.00
CA MET A 51 9.59 -5.66 -15.98
C MET A 51 8.74 -4.97 -17.04
N ALA A 52 8.03 -5.75 -17.87
CA ALA A 52 7.19 -5.24 -18.95
C ALA A 52 6.14 -4.22 -18.47
N ARG A 53 5.60 -4.40 -17.25
CA ARG A 53 4.59 -3.52 -16.68
C ARG A 53 5.12 -2.18 -16.18
N THR A 54 6.37 -2.13 -15.73
CA THR A 54 6.91 -0.98 -14.97
C THR A 54 8.07 -0.26 -15.65
N HIS A 55 8.58 -0.80 -16.77
CA HIS A 55 9.72 -0.21 -17.49
C HIS A 55 9.48 1.24 -17.94
N ASN A 56 8.21 1.65 -18.12
CA ASN A 56 7.83 3.01 -18.52
C ASN A 56 7.72 4.01 -17.35
N ARG A 57 7.98 3.59 -16.11
CA ARG A 57 7.95 4.50 -14.96
C ARG A 57 8.96 5.64 -15.12
N PRO A 58 8.59 6.90 -14.82
CA PRO A 58 9.44 8.06 -15.09
C PRO A 58 10.82 7.99 -14.42
N VAL A 59 10.90 7.47 -13.19
CA VAL A 59 12.18 7.33 -12.46
C VAL A 59 13.02 6.20 -13.07
N ALA A 60 12.41 5.09 -13.48
CA ALA A 60 13.10 3.98 -14.13
C ALA A 60 13.68 4.40 -15.49
N GLN A 61 12.95 5.21 -16.25
CA GLN A 61 13.37 5.75 -17.55
C GLN A 61 14.38 6.92 -17.45
N GLY A 62 14.71 7.38 -16.24
CA GLY A 62 15.57 8.56 -16.08
C GLY A 62 14.92 9.89 -16.47
N ARG A 63 13.60 9.90 -16.74
CA ARG A 63 12.86 11.15 -17.09
C ARG A 63 12.68 12.08 -15.89
N VAL A 64 12.72 11.53 -14.69
CA VAL A 64 12.67 12.25 -13.41
C VAL A 64 13.90 11.86 -12.61
N ASP A 65 14.64 12.86 -12.16
CA ASP A 65 15.80 12.66 -11.30
C ASP A 65 15.39 12.03 -9.96
N PRO A 66 16.14 11.03 -9.44
CA PRO A 66 15.83 10.39 -8.18
C PRO A 66 15.74 11.35 -6.98
N MET A 67 16.56 12.43 -6.97
CA MET A 67 16.50 13.42 -5.90
C MET A 67 15.22 14.25 -5.97
N GLN A 68 14.81 14.65 -7.17
CA GLN A 68 13.52 15.36 -7.37
C GLN A 68 12.34 14.48 -6.93
N ALA A 69 12.34 13.19 -7.30
CA ALA A 69 11.31 12.25 -6.86
C ALA A 69 11.32 12.07 -5.34
N ALA A 70 12.49 11.99 -4.71
CA ALA A 70 12.60 11.87 -3.24
C ALA A 70 12.08 13.12 -2.52
N MET A 71 12.44 14.31 -3.01
CA MET A 71 11.93 15.58 -2.47
C MET A 71 10.42 15.71 -2.64
N PHE A 72 9.89 15.32 -3.79
CA PHE A 72 8.46 15.30 -4.04
C PHE A 72 7.74 14.33 -3.07
N ALA A 73 8.25 13.10 -2.91
CA ALA A 73 7.70 12.14 -1.96
C ALA A 73 7.68 12.69 -0.53
N LEU A 74 8.80 13.29 -0.09
CA LEU A 74 8.91 13.90 1.23
C LEU A 74 7.89 15.03 1.41
N THR A 75 7.78 15.93 0.43
CA THR A 75 6.87 17.08 0.50
C THR A 75 5.41 16.63 0.64
N ILE A 76 4.94 15.72 -0.23
CA ILE A 76 3.54 15.25 -0.16
C ILE A 76 3.30 14.36 1.05
N GLY A 77 4.30 13.58 1.49
CA GLY A 77 4.20 12.75 2.70
C GLY A 77 4.08 13.61 3.96
N VAL A 78 4.93 14.63 4.10
CA VAL A 78 4.86 15.59 5.22
C VAL A 78 3.55 16.38 5.20
N ALA A 79 3.12 16.85 4.03
CA ALA A 79 1.85 17.56 3.88
C ALA A 79 0.66 16.66 4.28
N GLY A 80 0.63 15.41 3.83
CA GLY A 80 -0.40 14.45 4.20
C GLY A 80 -0.41 14.16 5.71
N MET A 81 0.75 13.94 6.32
CA MET A 81 0.87 13.75 7.76
C MET A 81 0.45 14.98 8.56
N ALA A 82 0.80 16.18 8.10
CA ALA A 82 0.38 17.42 8.73
C ALA A 82 -1.15 17.57 8.70
N ILE A 83 -1.79 17.28 7.57
CA ILE A 83 -3.25 17.27 7.45
C ILE A 83 -3.86 16.30 8.46
N MET A 84 -3.36 15.05 8.52
CA MET A 84 -3.87 14.03 9.43
C MET A 84 -3.73 14.44 10.91
N MET A 85 -2.56 15.01 11.29
CA MET A 85 -2.29 15.42 12.68
C MET A 85 -3.09 16.63 13.13
N ILE A 86 -3.27 17.64 12.24
CA ILE A 86 -3.83 18.93 12.60
C ILE A 86 -5.37 18.93 12.50
N TRP A 87 -5.91 18.31 11.45
CA TRP A 87 -7.35 18.41 11.13
C TRP A 87 -8.13 17.10 11.27
N VAL A 88 -7.46 15.96 11.52
CA VAL A 88 -8.14 14.68 11.72
C VAL A 88 -7.94 14.22 13.17
N ASN A 89 -6.99 13.33 13.40
CA ASN A 89 -6.59 12.93 14.76
C ASN A 89 -5.24 12.20 14.75
N ALA A 90 -4.59 12.17 15.91
CA ALA A 90 -3.27 11.59 16.07
C ALA A 90 -3.26 10.06 15.84
N LEU A 91 -4.31 9.34 16.24
CA LEU A 91 -4.38 7.89 16.04
C LEU A 91 -4.31 7.51 14.56
N SER A 92 -5.17 8.12 13.74
CA SER A 92 -5.18 7.87 12.30
C SER A 92 -3.89 8.31 11.63
N ALA A 93 -3.29 9.42 12.08
CA ALA A 93 -1.99 9.88 11.58
C ALA A 93 -0.90 8.83 11.85
N TRP A 94 -0.80 8.30 13.06
CA TRP A 94 0.19 7.26 13.39
C TRP A 94 -0.07 5.93 12.68
N LEU A 95 -1.32 5.52 12.54
CA LEU A 95 -1.68 4.34 11.75
C LEU A 95 -1.32 4.51 10.27
N THR A 96 -1.55 5.70 9.71
CA THR A 96 -1.17 6.04 8.33
C THR A 96 0.34 6.00 8.15
N LEU A 97 1.10 6.56 9.09
CA LEU A 97 2.57 6.50 9.08
C LEU A 97 3.08 5.07 9.20
N ALA A 98 2.51 4.27 10.11
CA ALA A 98 2.88 2.86 10.26
C ALA A 98 2.62 2.07 8.97
N SER A 99 1.49 2.31 8.30
CA SER A 99 1.17 1.70 7.00
C SER A 99 2.14 2.12 5.91
N PHE A 100 2.53 3.40 5.88
CA PHE A 100 3.54 3.93 4.96
C PHE A 100 4.90 3.25 5.17
N ILE A 101 5.38 3.17 6.42
CA ILE A 101 6.65 2.51 6.77
C ILE A 101 6.59 1.02 6.39
N GLY A 102 5.50 0.34 6.73
CA GLY A 102 5.26 -1.06 6.38
C GLY A 102 5.33 -1.31 4.88
N TYR A 103 4.71 -0.46 4.09
CA TYR A 103 4.70 -0.59 2.63
C TYR A 103 6.02 -0.16 1.98
N ALA A 104 6.51 1.04 2.28
CA ALA A 104 7.63 1.62 1.56
C ALA A 104 8.98 0.99 1.93
N PHE A 105 9.21 0.74 3.22
CA PHE A 105 10.51 0.24 3.70
C PHE A 105 10.49 -1.25 3.97
N ILE A 106 9.52 -1.77 4.72
CA ILE A 106 9.51 -3.20 5.10
C ILE A 106 9.15 -4.05 3.87
N TYR A 107 8.03 -3.78 3.20
CA TYR A 107 7.64 -4.57 2.04
C TYR A 107 8.54 -4.30 0.83
N THR A 108 8.60 -3.06 0.35
CA THR A 108 9.33 -2.74 -0.89
C THR A 108 10.85 -2.88 -0.72
N GLY A 109 11.39 -2.39 0.41
CA GLY A 109 12.84 -2.38 0.64
C GLY A 109 13.41 -3.75 1.01
N TYR A 110 12.64 -4.61 1.67
CA TYR A 110 13.16 -5.88 2.18
C TYR A 110 12.35 -7.10 1.73
N LEU A 111 11.09 -7.23 2.12
CA LEU A 111 10.31 -8.47 1.96
C LEU A 111 10.16 -8.89 0.49
N LYS A 112 9.97 -7.94 -0.40
CA LYS A 112 9.79 -8.17 -1.83
C LYS A 112 10.91 -9.01 -2.45
N HIS A 113 12.13 -8.90 -1.91
CA HIS A 113 13.32 -9.59 -2.40
C HIS A 113 13.75 -10.75 -1.52
N ALA A 114 13.27 -10.80 -0.26
CA ALA A 114 13.74 -11.74 0.74
C ALA A 114 12.94 -13.04 0.78
N THR A 115 11.65 -13.03 0.39
CA THR A 115 10.78 -14.20 0.62
C THR A 115 9.67 -14.33 -0.43
N PRO A 116 9.29 -15.58 -0.79
CA PRO A 116 8.09 -15.85 -1.60
C PRO A 116 6.78 -15.45 -0.91
N GLN A 117 6.80 -15.29 0.41
CA GLN A 117 5.65 -14.85 1.22
C GLN A 117 5.50 -13.32 1.27
N ASN A 118 6.27 -12.60 0.46
CA ASN A 118 6.26 -11.14 0.41
C ASN A 118 4.86 -10.56 0.20
N ILE A 119 4.03 -11.22 -0.61
CA ILE A 119 2.63 -10.82 -0.87
C ILE A 119 1.77 -10.94 0.39
N VAL A 120 1.93 -12.04 1.14
CA VAL A 120 1.15 -12.27 2.36
C VAL A 120 1.48 -11.19 3.39
N ILE A 121 2.75 -11.03 3.73
CA ILE A 121 3.18 -10.08 4.77
C ILE A 121 2.93 -8.63 4.31
N GLY A 122 3.29 -8.32 3.05
CA GLY A 122 3.10 -6.99 2.46
C GLY A 122 1.64 -6.63 2.24
N GLY A 123 0.76 -7.63 2.10
CA GLY A 123 -0.68 -7.47 1.93
C GLY A 123 -1.34 -6.73 3.10
N LEU A 124 -0.76 -6.82 4.31
CA LEU A 124 -1.27 -6.12 5.47
C LEU A 124 -1.32 -4.59 5.26
N ALA A 125 -0.25 -4.01 4.72
CA ALA A 125 -0.23 -2.57 4.44
C ALA A 125 -1.32 -2.16 3.42
N GLY A 126 -1.58 -3.02 2.42
CA GLY A 126 -2.65 -2.84 1.44
C GLY A 126 -4.07 -3.00 2.02
N ALA A 127 -4.19 -3.72 3.12
CA ALA A 127 -5.47 -3.96 3.81
C ALA A 127 -5.83 -2.86 4.84
N MET A 128 -4.91 -1.97 5.19
CA MET A 128 -5.11 -0.94 6.21
C MET A 128 -6.12 0.17 5.87
N PRO A 129 -6.38 0.57 4.62
CA PRO A 129 -7.20 1.74 4.31
C PRO A 129 -8.58 1.81 4.99
N PRO A 130 -9.39 0.75 5.12
CA PRO A 130 -10.65 0.85 5.84
C PRO A 130 -10.46 1.18 7.33
N LEU A 131 -9.42 0.64 7.98
CA LEU A 131 -9.10 1.00 9.36
C LEU A 131 -8.65 2.46 9.48
N LEU A 132 -7.87 2.97 8.51
CA LEU A 132 -7.45 4.37 8.49
C LEU A 132 -8.67 5.29 8.35
N GLY A 133 -9.61 4.95 7.48
CA GLY A 133 -10.87 5.68 7.34
C GLY A 133 -11.73 5.61 8.60
N TRP A 134 -11.90 4.42 9.18
CA TRP A 134 -12.64 4.22 10.41
C TRP A 134 -12.07 5.06 11.55
N SER A 135 -10.79 4.91 11.84
CA SER A 135 -10.12 5.65 12.93
C SER A 135 -10.11 7.16 12.70
N ALA A 136 -10.15 7.63 11.44
CA ALA A 136 -10.24 9.06 11.14
C ALA A 136 -11.53 9.67 11.67
N VAL A 137 -12.62 8.93 11.71
CA VAL A 137 -13.94 9.39 12.18
C VAL A 137 -14.15 9.07 13.65
N SER A 138 -13.88 7.83 14.08
CA SER A 138 -14.17 7.35 15.44
C SER A 138 -13.07 7.66 16.45
N ASN A 139 -11.85 7.90 16.00
CA ASN A 139 -10.63 7.99 16.82
C ASN A 139 -10.39 6.74 17.69
N THR A 140 -10.83 5.57 17.21
CA THR A 140 -10.71 4.27 17.89
C THR A 140 -10.26 3.17 16.91
N ILE A 141 -9.79 2.05 17.46
CA ILE A 141 -9.55 0.81 16.72
C ILE A 141 -10.62 -0.18 17.14
N ASP A 142 -11.69 -0.24 16.37
CA ASP A 142 -12.82 -1.10 16.69
C ASP A 142 -12.68 -2.50 16.07
N PRO A 143 -13.26 -3.55 16.68
CA PRO A 143 -13.26 -4.90 16.11
C PRO A 143 -13.81 -4.98 14.69
N ASP A 144 -14.85 -4.21 14.38
CA ASP A 144 -15.47 -4.19 13.05
C ASP A 144 -14.51 -3.64 11.98
N ALA A 145 -13.72 -2.62 12.32
CA ALA A 145 -12.67 -2.10 11.46
C ALA A 145 -11.58 -3.16 11.20
N LEU A 146 -11.22 -3.95 12.22
CA LEU A 146 -10.25 -5.04 12.08
C LEU A 146 -10.79 -6.18 11.22
N ILE A 147 -12.11 -6.47 11.27
CA ILE A 147 -12.75 -7.43 10.36
C ILE A 147 -12.62 -6.96 8.90
N LEU A 148 -12.83 -5.68 8.61
CA LEU A 148 -12.64 -5.14 7.26
C LEU A 148 -11.19 -5.30 6.77
N VAL A 149 -10.23 -5.05 7.65
CA VAL A 149 -8.79 -5.30 7.36
C VAL A 149 -8.57 -6.78 7.08
N LEU A 150 -9.11 -7.67 7.91
CA LEU A 150 -8.95 -9.12 7.78
C LEU A 150 -9.53 -9.64 6.46
N ILE A 151 -10.70 -9.17 6.03
CA ILE A 151 -11.33 -9.53 4.75
C ILE A 151 -10.39 -9.19 3.58
N ILE A 152 -9.87 -7.96 3.54
CA ILE A 152 -8.97 -7.53 2.46
C ILE A 152 -7.63 -8.28 2.56
N PHE A 153 -7.11 -8.46 3.76
CA PHE A 153 -5.87 -9.19 3.99
C PHE A 153 -5.97 -10.65 3.53
N ALA A 154 -7.03 -11.35 3.90
CA ALA A 154 -7.25 -12.77 3.52
C ALA A 154 -7.45 -12.93 2.01
N TRP A 155 -8.09 -11.96 1.35
CA TRP A 155 -8.30 -11.97 -0.11
C TRP A 155 -7.04 -11.65 -0.91
N THR A 156 -6.12 -10.90 -0.34
CA THR A 156 -4.92 -10.39 -1.05
C THR A 156 -4.00 -11.50 -1.59
N PRO A 157 -3.58 -12.52 -0.80
CA PRO A 157 -2.70 -13.57 -1.32
C PRO A 157 -3.29 -14.35 -2.49
N PRO A 158 -4.50 -14.92 -2.43
CA PRO A 158 -5.11 -15.63 -3.56
C PRO A 158 -5.16 -14.79 -4.82
N HIS A 159 -5.61 -13.54 -4.70
CA HIS A 159 -5.70 -12.60 -5.83
C HIS A 159 -4.33 -12.34 -6.48
N PHE A 160 -3.32 -12.02 -5.68
CA PHE A 160 -1.99 -11.72 -6.20
C PHE A 160 -1.25 -12.95 -6.70
N TRP A 161 -1.43 -14.13 -6.11
CA TRP A 161 -0.81 -15.34 -6.60
C TRP A 161 -1.40 -15.79 -7.93
N ALA A 162 -2.71 -15.62 -8.15
CA ALA A 162 -3.32 -15.82 -9.45
C ALA A 162 -2.68 -14.93 -10.53
N LEU A 163 -2.50 -13.64 -10.22
CA LEU A 163 -1.80 -12.70 -11.10
C LEU A 163 -0.33 -13.07 -11.30
N ALA A 164 0.35 -13.56 -10.24
CA ALA A 164 1.75 -13.94 -10.30
C ALA A 164 1.99 -15.17 -11.17
N ILE A 165 1.04 -16.13 -11.25
CA ILE A 165 1.09 -17.26 -12.19
C ILE A 165 1.09 -16.71 -13.62
N HIS A 166 0.17 -15.81 -13.94
CA HIS A 166 0.06 -15.22 -15.29
C HIS A 166 1.31 -14.41 -15.69
N ARG A 167 2.06 -13.87 -14.71
CA ARG A 167 3.25 -13.03 -14.91
C ARG A 167 4.54 -13.69 -14.44
N LYS A 168 4.58 -15.00 -14.41
CA LYS A 168 5.70 -15.78 -13.86
C LYS A 168 7.03 -15.43 -14.50
N ASP A 169 7.07 -15.33 -15.82
CA ASP A 169 8.30 -15.04 -16.57
C ASP A 169 8.82 -13.63 -16.29
N ASP A 170 7.92 -12.65 -16.16
CA ASP A 170 8.26 -11.26 -15.82
C ASP A 170 8.93 -11.17 -14.44
N TYR A 171 8.39 -11.91 -13.45
CA TYR A 171 8.98 -11.99 -12.12
C TYR A 171 10.30 -12.76 -12.10
N ALA A 172 10.40 -13.86 -12.82
CA ALA A 172 11.64 -14.64 -12.95
C ALA A 172 12.76 -13.80 -13.56
N ASN A 173 12.49 -13.09 -14.67
CA ASN A 173 13.46 -12.22 -15.36
C ASN A 173 13.92 -11.04 -14.49
N SER A 174 13.08 -10.56 -13.59
CA SER A 174 13.41 -9.46 -12.68
C SER A 174 14.09 -9.91 -11.37
N GLY A 175 14.18 -11.22 -11.12
CA GLY A 175 14.78 -11.80 -9.91
C GLY A 175 13.93 -11.65 -8.65
N VAL A 176 12.62 -11.41 -8.79
CA VAL A 176 11.69 -11.32 -7.66
C VAL A 176 11.20 -12.73 -7.29
N PRO A 177 11.41 -13.21 -6.05
CA PRO A 177 11.11 -14.59 -5.64
C PRO A 177 9.62 -14.80 -5.35
N MET A 178 8.77 -14.63 -6.36
CA MET A 178 7.34 -14.91 -6.22
C MET A 178 7.07 -16.40 -6.09
N LEU A 179 5.98 -16.77 -5.39
CA LEU A 179 5.64 -18.16 -5.11
C LEU A 179 5.64 -19.07 -6.37
N PRO A 180 5.02 -18.68 -7.51
CA PRO A 180 5.07 -19.52 -8.72
C PRO A 180 6.47 -19.63 -9.35
N VAL A 181 7.36 -18.68 -9.07
CA VAL A 181 8.76 -18.73 -9.57
C VAL A 181 9.58 -19.70 -8.73
N THR A 182 9.42 -19.66 -7.40
CA THR A 182 10.24 -20.43 -6.47
C THR A 182 9.73 -21.85 -6.20
N HIS A 183 8.41 -22.03 -6.11
CA HIS A 183 7.76 -23.31 -5.76
C HIS A 183 6.89 -23.89 -6.90
N GLY A 184 6.81 -23.19 -8.02
CA GLY A 184 6.05 -23.64 -9.18
C GLY A 184 4.56 -23.33 -9.12
N GLU A 185 3.90 -23.49 -10.27
CA GLU A 185 2.48 -23.14 -10.43
C GLU A 185 1.54 -24.08 -9.68
N HIS A 186 1.88 -25.37 -9.61
CA HIS A 186 1.02 -26.35 -8.93
C HIS A 186 0.87 -26.00 -7.44
N VAL A 187 1.99 -25.76 -6.76
CA VAL A 187 1.98 -25.35 -5.34
C VAL A 187 1.22 -24.04 -5.18
N THR A 188 1.44 -23.07 -6.07
CA THR A 188 0.73 -21.77 -6.00
C THR A 188 -0.77 -21.93 -6.15
N LYS A 189 -1.24 -22.80 -7.06
CA LYS A 189 -2.67 -23.08 -7.27
C LYS A 189 -3.35 -23.70 -6.04
N ILE A 190 -2.62 -24.49 -5.24
CA ILE A 190 -3.14 -25.07 -3.99
C ILE A 190 -3.37 -23.97 -2.92
N HIS A 191 -2.61 -22.87 -2.98
CA HIS A 191 -2.70 -21.78 -2.02
C HIS A 191 -3.69 -20.67 -2.42
N ILE A 192 -4.26 -20.73 -3.63
CA ILE A 192 -5.33 -19.86 -4.13
C ILE A 192 -6.70 -20.36 -3.69
#